data_9a79b854664bdf17ed15919de55cbcd8
#
_entry.id   9a79b854664bdf17ed15919de55cbcd8
#
_cell.length_a   1.000
_cell.length_b   1.000
_cell.length_c   1.000
_cell.angle_alpha   90.00
_cell.angle_beta   90.00
_cell.angle_gamma   90.00
#
_symmetry.space_group_name_H-M   'P 1'
#
loop_
_entity.id
_entity.type
_entity.pdbx_description
1 polymer ?
#
loop_
_entity_poly.entity_id
_entity_poly.type
_entity_poly.pdbx_seq_one_letter_code
_entity_poly.pdbx_strand_id
1 'polypeptide(L)'
;MSNHFIDVIPYLIEGIKLTLLITFVGVAIGFVLGAITGLGRLSKNKLIYGIATVYVEIIRGTPILVQILFIYFGLSDLMGINLDKITASIIAIALNAGAYIAEIVRGGVQSIDKGQREAGRSLGLTPSQTMRYIIWPQALKRMIPALGNQFIISLKDTSLFSVIAVGEVLYQGRQYASTTFTYFEPFFMIAVMYLIITIPAMLILRYIERRLDV
;
A
#
# COMPACT_ATOMS: atom_id res chain seq x y z
N MET A 1 -35.28 14.06 17.67
CA MET A 1 -34.70 13.97 16.30
C MET A 1 -33.32 13.34 16.45
N SER A 2 -33.10 12.18 15.83
CA SER A 2 -31.79 11.54 15.80
C SER A 2 -30.80 12.45 15.04
N ASN A 3 -29.62 12.69 15.64
CA ASN A 3 -28.59 13.46 14.98
C ASN A 3 -27.64 12.48 14.26
N HIS A 4 -27.98 12.14 13.00
CA HIS A 4 -27.24 11.14 12.21
C HIS A 4 -25.76 11.46 12.02
N PHE A 5 -25.32 12.72 12.18
CA PHE A 5 -23.89 13.06 12.23
C PHE A 5 -23.17 12.48 13.44
N ILE A 6 -23.83 12.43 14.59
CA ILE A 6 -23.27 11.92 15.85
C ILE A 6 -23.50 10.43 15.97
N ASP A 7 -24.70 9.97 15.65
CA ASP A 7 -25.12 8.59 15.85
C ASP A 7 -24.33 7.57 14.98
N VAL A 8 -23.76 8.01 13.85
CA VAL A 8 -22.91 7.19 12.97
C VAL A 8 -21.48 7.02 13.50
N ILE A 9 -20.99 7.92 14.36
CA ILE A 9 -19.58 7.95 14.80
C ILE A 9 -19.12 6.62 15.42
N PRO A 10 -19.87 5.96 16.32
CA PRO A 10 -19.45 4.68 16.92
C PRO A 10 -19.19 3.60 15.86
N TYR A 11 -20.02 3.52 14.83
CA TYR A 11 -19.85 2.58 13.71
C TYR A 11 -18.57 2.86 12.92
N LEU A 12 -18.31 4.13 12.64
CA LEU A 12 -17.09 4.53 11.89
C LEU A 12 -15.82 4.25 12.70
N ILE A 13 -15.85 4.45 14.02
CA ILE A 13 -14.72 4.12 14.90
C ILE A 13 -14.39 2.61 14.86
N GLU A 14 -15.42 1.75 14.87
CA GLU A 14 -15.18 0.30 14.70
C GLU A 14 -14.57 0.01 13.31
N GLY A 15 -15.03 0.69 12.27
CA GLY A 15 -14.47 0.56 10.94
C GLY A 15 -13.01 0.98 10.83
N ILE A 16 -12.58 2.04 11.57
CA ILE A 16 -11.19 2.51 11.59
C ILE A 16 -10.23 1.41 12.05
N LYS A 17 -10.59 0.64 13.07
CA LYS A 17 -9.74 -0.44 13.60
C LYS A 17 -9.37 -1.43 12.50
N LEU A 18 -10.35 -1.83 11.72
CA LEU A 18 -10.15 -2.79 10.64
C LEU A 18 -9.42 -2.17 9.43
N THR A 19 -9.75 -0.93 9.07
CA THR A 19 -9.04 -0.15 8.07
C THR A 19 -7.54 -0.09 8.40
N LEU A 20 -7.19 0.28 9.63
CA LEU A 20 -5.79 0.38 10.06
C LEU A 20 -5.11 -0.99 10.12
N LEU A 21 -5.79 -2.01 10.67
CA LEU A 21 -5.24 -3.38 10.73
C LEU A 21 -4.85 -3.89 9.34
N ILE A 22 -5.79 -3.84 8.39
CA ILE A 22 -5.56 -4.32 7.01
C ILE A 22 -4.44 -3.51 6.35
N THR A 23 -4.44 -2.18 6.53
CA THR A 23 -3.40 -1.31 5.95
C THR A 23 -2.02 -1.64 6.51
N PHE A 24 -1.87 -1.63 7.85
CA PHE A 24 -0.55 -1.84 8.46
C PHE A 24 0.01 -3.22 8.16
N VAL A 25 -0.79 -4.28 8.33
CA VAL A 25 -0.35 -5.65 8.08
C VAL A 25 -0.10 -5.88 6.59
N GLY A 26 -1.04 -5.46 5.74
CA GLY A 26 -0.92 -5.63 4.29
C GLY A 26 0.26 -4.87 3.71
N VAL A 27 0.45 -3.59 4.10
CA VAL A 27 1.59 -2.79 3.60
C VAL A 27 2.92 -3.30 4.17
N ALA A 28 2.98 -3.77 5.42
CA ALA A 28 4.21 -4.36 5.98
C ALA A 28 4.65 -5.59 5.20
N ILE A 29 3.72 -6.51 4.89
CA ILE A 29 4.00 -7.68 4.03
C ILE A 29 4.36 -7.22 2.61
N GLY A 30 3.60 -6.26 2.06
CA GLY A 30 3.84 -5.66 0.76
C GLY A 30 5.21 -4.98 0.65
N PHE A 31 5.68 -4.35 1.74
CA PHE A 31 7.02 -3.76 1.78
C PHE A 31 8.12 -4.80 1.62
N VAL A 32 8.03 -5.92 2.33
CA VAL A 32 9.00 -7.03 2.19
C VAL A 32 8.95 -7.60 0.78
N LEU A 33 7.76 -7.89 0.27
CA LEU A 33 7.55 -8.41 -1.08
C LEU A 33 8.07 -7.44 -2.15
N GLY A 34 7.75 -6.16 -2.00
CA GLY A 34 8.17 -5.10 -2.92
C GLY A 34 9.66 -4.84 -2.90
N ALA A 35 10.31 -4.89 -1.72
CA ALA A 35 11.75 -4.77 -1.61
C ALA A 35 12.48 -5.90 -2.35
N ILE A 36 12.06 -7.16 -2.12
CA ILE A 36 12.63 -8.34 -2.80
C ILE A 36 12.40 -8.24 -4.31
N THR A 37 11.17 -7.95 -4.73
CA THR A 37 10.81 -7.88 -6.15
C THR A 37 11.49 -6.68 -6.86
N GLY A 38 11.58 -5.53 -6.19
CA GLY A 38 12.29 -4.36 -6.71
C GLY A 38 13.77 -4.60 -6.93
N LEU A 39 14.43 -5.31 -5.99
CA LEU A 39 15.80 -5.78 -6.18
C LEU A 39 15.89 -6.82 -7.31
N GLY A 40 14.90 -7.70 -7.43
CA GLY A 40 14.80 -8.65 -8.54
C GLY A 40 14.75 -7.95 -9.90
N ARG A 41 14.06 -6.82 -10.01
CA ARG A 41 14.02 -5.98 -11.23
C ARG A 41 15.32 -5.22 -11.52
N LEU A 42 16.27 -5.21 -10.61
CA LEU A 42 17.63 -4.70 -10.83
C LEU A 42 18.63 -5.82 -11.12
N SER A 43 18.21 -7.09 -11.09
CA SER A 43 19.06 -8.26 -11.29
C SER A 43 19.56 -8.35 -12.74
N LYS A 44 20.81 -8.80 -12.88
CA LYS A 44 21.37 -9.19 -14.19
C LYS A 44 20.90 -10.57 -14.66
N ASN A 45 20.36 -11.38 -13.75
CA ASN A 45 19.80 -12.67 -14.08
C ASN A 45 18.44 -12.46 -14.77
N LYS A 46 18.34 -12.86 -16.05
CA LYS A 46 17.15 -12.67 -16.88
C LYS A 46 15.90 -13.37 -16.32
N LEU A 47 16.06 -14.51 -15.65
CA LEU A 47 14.95 -15.25 -15.07
C LEU A 47 14.38 -14.49 -13.86
N ILE A 48 15.22 -14.04 -12.94
CA ILE A 48 14.81 -13.26 -11.77
C ILE A 48 14.15 -11.94 -12.23
N TYR A 49 14.78 -11.24 -13.16
CA TYR A 49 14.23 -10.02 -13.75
C TYR A 49 12.86 -10.27 -14.40
N GLY A 50 12.74 -11.35 -15.19
CA GLY A 50 11.50 -11.71 -15.88
C GLY A 50 10.34 -11.99 -14.92
N ILE A 51 10.56 -12.85 -13.92
CA ILE A 51 9.54 -13.19 -12.90
C ILE A 51 9.10 -11.92 -12.15
N ALA A 52 10.07 -11.13 -11.67
CA ALA A 52 9.78 -9.89 -10.96
C ALA A 52 9.00 -8.89 -11.83
N THR A 53 9.34 -8.78 -13.12
CA THR A 53 8.66 -7.89 -14.05
C THR A 53 7.24 -8.35 -14.31
N VAL A 54 7.02 -9.64 -14.60
CA VAL A 54 5.67 -10.19 -14.85
C VAL A 54 4.73 -9.93 -13.67
N TYR A 55 5.20 -10.19 -12.43
CA TYR A 55 4.41 -9.88 -11.24
C TYR A 55 4.01 -8.40 -11.18
N VAL A 56 4.99 -7.50 -11.33
CA VAL A 56 4.74 -6.05 -11.21
C VAL A 56 3.78 -5.55 -12.31
N GLU A 57 3.97 -5.99 -13.55
CA GLU A 57 3.14 -5.57 -14.67
C GLU A 57 1.69 -6.10 -14.55
N ILE A 58 1.50 -7.36 -14.12
CA ILE A 58 0.16 -7.93 -13.91
C ILE A 58 -0.59 -7.16 -12.81
N ILE A 59 0.06 -6.96 -11.66
CA ILE A 59 -0.60 -6.33 -10.53
C ILE A 59 -0.87 -4.85 -10.80
N ARG A 60 0.08 -4.11 -11.39
CA ARG A 60 -0.12 -2.69 -11.72
C ARG A 60 -0.99 -2.47 -12.95
N GLY A 61 -1.12 -3.48 -13.81
CA GLY A 61 -1.98 -3.45 -14.98
C GLY A 61 -3.45 -3.80 -14.70
N THR A 62 -3.79 -4.21 -13.47
CA THR A 62 -5.15 -4.58 -13.08
C THR A 62 -5.65 -3.74 -11.91
N PRO A 63 -6.96 -3.38 -11.87
CA PRO A 63 -7.51 -2.64 -10.72
C PRO A 63 -7.48 -3.48 -9.43
N ILE A 64 -7.15 -2.86 -8.31
CA ILE A 64 -7.15 -3.54 -6.99
C ILE A 64 -8.53 -4.13 -6.66
N LEU A 65 -9.62 -3.49 -7.10
CA LEU A 65 -10.98 -4.02 -6.92
C LEU A 65 -11.14 -5.39 -7.62
N VAL A 66 -10.59 -5.54 -8.82
CA VAL A 66 -10.61 -6.83 -9.54
C VAL A 66 -9.74 -7.85 -8.83
N GLN A 67 -8.59 -7.43 -8.30
CA GLN A 67 -7.68 -8.31 -7.55
C GLN A 67 -8.36 -8.89 -6.31
N ILE A 68 -9.06 -8.06 -5.51
CA ILE A 68 -9.74 -8.56 -4.30
C ILE A 68 -10.89 -9.51 -4.64
N LEU A 69 -11.66 -9.22 -5.68
CA LEU A 69 -12.74 -10.12 -6.13
C LEU A 69 -12.17 -11.45 -6.61
N PHE A 70 -11.07 -11.43 -7.35
CA PHE A 70 -10.39 -12.66 -7.79
C PHE A 70 -9.82 -13.45 -6.61
N ILE A 71 -9.15 -12.80 -5.64
CA ILE A 71 -8.59 -13.48 -4.47
C ILE A 71 -9.70 -14.08 -3.62
N TYR A 72 -10.73 -13.31 -3.32
CA TYR A 72 -11.77 -13.74 -2.39
C TYR A 72 -12.74 -14.78 -2.99
N PHE A 73 -13.20 -14.56 -4.21
CA PHE A 73 -14.13 -15.47 -4.88
C PHE A 73 -13.44 -16.45 -5.82
N GLY A 74 -12.62 -15.95 -6.75
CA GLY A 74 -12.03 -16.76 -7.80
C GLY A 74 -11.01 -17.77 -7.31
N LEU A 75 -10.08 -17.33 -6.45
CA LEU A 75 -9.05 -18.22 -5.91
C LEU A 75 -9.64 -19.20 -4.89
N SER A 76 -10.60 -18.76 -4.07
CA SER A 76 -11.29 -19.61 -3.11
C SER A 76 -12.03 -20.75 -3.83
N ASP A 77 -12.73 -20.44 -4.92
CA ASP A 77 -13.45 -21.44 -5.72
C ASP A 77 -12.48 -22.40 -6.42
N LEU A 78 -11.43 -21.89 -7.07
CA LEU A 78 -10.42 -22.68 -7.77
C LEU A 78 -9.68 -23.66 -6.85
N MET A 79 -9.36 -23.25 -5.62
CA MET A 79 -8.60 -24.06 -4.66
C MET A 79 -9.48 -24.90 -3.72
N GLY A 80 -10.79 -24.70 -3.74
CA GLY A 80 -11.73 -25.34 -2.80
C GLY A 80 -11.50 -24.91 -1.35
N ILE A 81 -10.97 -23.71 -1.11
CA ILE A 81 -10.67 -23.16 0.22
C ILE A 81 -11.65 -22.06 0.55
N ASN A 82 -11.99 -21.92 1.82
CA ASN A 82 -12.83 -20.80 2.29
C ASN A 82 -11.93 -19.73 2.91
N LEU A 83 -11.49 -18.77 2.10
CA LEU A 83 -10.65 -17.68 2.55
C LEU A 83 -11.49 -16.62 3.27
N ASP A 84 -11.15 -16.29 4.52
CA ASP A 84 -11.86 -15.22 5.20
C ASP A 84 -11.56 -13.84 4.57
N LYS A 85 -12.54 -12.94 4.67
CA LYS A 85 -12.50 -11.63 4.01
C LYS A 85 -11.38 -10.71 4.49
N ILE A 86 -10.94 -10.83 5.76
CA ILE A 86 -9.86 -10.00 6.31
C ILE A 86 -8.52 -10.49 5.74
N THR A 87 -8.28 -11.80 5.77
CA THR A 87 -7.09 -12.41 5.16
C THR A 87 -7.01 -12.11 3.67
N ALA A 88 -8.12 -12.24 2.94
CA ALA A 88 -8.17 -11.89 1.51
C ALA A 88 -7.80 -10.42 1.27
N SER A 89 -8.29 -9.50 2.13
CA SER A 89 -7.98 -8.07 2.04
C SER A 89 -6.51 -7.77 2.33
N ILE A 90 -5.93 -8.42 3.34
CA ILE A 90 -4.50 -8.29 3.66
C ILE A 90 -3.65 -8.77 2.49
N ILE A 91 -3.99 -9.93 1.90
CA ILE A 91 -3.29 -10.46 0.72
C ILE A 91 -3.40 -9.49 -0.47
N ALA A 92 -4.60 -8.94 -0.73
CA ALA A 92 -4.81 -8.00 -1.81
C ALA A 92 -3.97 -6.72 -1.65
N ILE A 93 -3.97 -6.11 -0.44
CA ILE A 93 -3.11 -4.95 -0.15
C ILE A 93 -1.63 -5.33 -0.27
N ALA A 94 -1.22 -6.48 0.27
CA ALA A 94 0.17 -6.92 0.25
C ALA A 94 0.69 -7.10 -1.18
N LEU A 95 -0.08 -7.76 -2.04
CA LEU A 95 0.29 -7.94 -3.45
C LEU A 95 0.27 -6.61 -4.19
N ASN A 96 -0.76 -5.80 -4.01
CA ASN A 96 -0.88 -4.52 -4.70
C ASN A 96 0.23 -3.55 -4.26
N ALA A 97 0.35 -3.26 -2.97
CA ALA A 97 1.38 -2.38 -2.43
C ALA A 97 2.80 -2.91 -2.77
N GLY A 98 3.00 -4.23 -2.71
CA GLY A 98 4.27 -4.87 -3.07
C GLY A 98 4.72 -4.55 -4.50
N ALA A 99 3.81 -4.58 -5.47
CA ALA A 99 4.13 -4.25 -6.85
C ALA A 99 4.49 -2.77 -7.04
N TYR A 100 3.77 -1.85 -6.37
CA TYR A 100 4.11 -0.42 -6.39
C TYR A 100 5.41 -0.12 -5.66
N ILE A 101 5.64 -0.74 -4.50
CA ILE A 101 6.89 -0.60 -3.74
C ILE A 101 8.07 -1.16 -4.53
N ALA A 102 7.91 -2.26 -5.27
CA ALA A 102 8.96 -2.79 -6.15
C ALA A 102 9.41 -1.75 -7.18
N GLU A 103 8.47 -1.00 -7.73
CA GLU A 103 8.77 0.06 -8.68
C GLU A 103 9.43 1.27 -8.01
N ILE A 104 8.98 1.62 -6.80
CA ILE A 104 9.62 2.67 -5.99
C ILE A 104 11.08 2.30 -5.69
N VAL A 105 11.34 1.05 -5.30
CA VAL A 105 12.70 0.55 -5.05
C VAL A 105 13.56 0.61 -6.31
N ARG A 106 13.05 0.11 -7.44
CA ARG A 106 13.74 0.16 -8.73
C ARG A 106 14.07 1.61 -9.13
N GLY A 107 13.07 2.47 -9.11
CA GLY A 107 13.19 3.89 -9.45
C GLY A 107 14.15 4.65 -8.53
N GLY A 108 14.07 4.41 -7.21
CA GLY A 108 14.95 5.00 -6.23
C GLY A 108 16.43 4.67 -6.45
N VAL A 109 16.73 3.39 -6.70
CA VAL A 109 18.11 2.97 -7.01
C VAL A 109 18.59 3.54 -8.35
N GLN A 110 17.72 3.61 -9.35
CA GLN A 110 18.06 4.16 -10.67
C GLN A 110 18.21 5.69 -10.68
N SER A 111 17.58 6.39 -9.73
CA SER A 111 17.67 7.85 -9.61
C SER A 111 19.06 8.34 -9.12
N ILE A 112 19.88 7.45 -8.56
CA ILE A 112 21.22 7.82 -8.08
C ILE A 112 22.17 8.01 -9.26
N ASP A 113 22.88 9.13 -9.25
CA ASP A 113 23.81 9.50 -10.30
C ASP A 113 24.83 8.40 -10.60
N LYS A 114 25.12 8.18 -11.89
CA LYS A 114 26.08 7.16 -12.33
C LYS A 114 27.48 7.41 -11.80
N GLY A 115 27.86 8.67 -11.62
CA GLY A 115 29.13 9.08 -11.04
C GLY A 115 29.35 8.53 -9.63
N GLN A 116 28.29 8.33 -8.85
CA GLN A 116 28.40 7.69 -7.53
C GLN A 116 28.86 6.22 -7.63
N ARG A 117 28.43 5.52 -8.67
CA ARG A 117 28.87 4.14 -8.94
C ARG A 117 30.30 4.11 -9.45
N GLU A 118 30.67 5.06 -10.31
CA GLU A 118 32.01 5.19 -10.86
C GLU A 118 33.02 5.57 -9.76
N ALA A 119 32.68 6.53 -8.91
CA ALA A 119 33.50 6.92 -7.76
C ALA A 119 33.72 5.73 -6.79
N GLY A 120 32.69 4.95 -6.47
CA GLY A 120 32.85 3.76 -5.65
C GLY A 120 33.81 2.74 -6.25
N ARG A 121 33.73 2.52 -7.57
CA ARG A 121 34.63 1.61 -8.29
C ARG A 121 36.06 2.14 -8.34
N SER A 122 36.26 3.44 -8.51
CA SER A 122 37.57 4.09 -8.50
C SER A 122 38.26 3.97 -7.14
N LEU A 123 37.46 3.87 -6.05
CA LEU A 123 37.99 3.60 -4.71
C LEU A 123 38.22 2.09 -4.45
N GLY A 124 38.12 1.24 -5.47
CA GLY A 124 38.37 -0.21 -5.37
C GLY A 124 37.21 -0.99 -4.77
N LEU A 125 36.01 -0.39 -4.58
CA LEU A 125 34.85 -1.11 -4.08
C LEU A 125 34.30 -2.07 -5.13
N THR A 126 33.92 -3.26 -4.69
CA THR A 126 33.17 -4.20 -5.53
C THR A 126 31.78 -3.62 -5.84
N PRO A 127 31.10 -4.09 -6.92
CA PRO A 127 29.74 -3.66 -7.23
C PRO A 127 28.75 -3.81 -6.06
N SER A 128 28.89 -4.89 -5.27
CA SER A 128 28.04 -5.15 -4.10
C SER A 128 28.34 -4.15 -2.96
N GLN A 129 29.62 -3.85 -2.71
CA GLN A 129 30.04 -2.84 -1.73
C GLN A 129 29.58 -1.45 -2.14
N THR A 130 29.77 -1.08 -3.41
CA THR A 130 29.25 0.19 -3.96
C THR A 130 27.74 0.31 -3.78
N MET A 131 27.00 -0.75 -4.10
CA MET A 131 25.54 -0.77 -3.89
C MET A 131 25.19 -0.56 -2.42
N ARG A 132 25.84 -1.31 -1.50
CA ARG A 132 25.49 -1.33 -0.08
C ARG A 132 25.90 -0.03 0.64
N TYR A 133 27.09 0.51 0.35
CA TYR A 133 27.65 1.61 1.14
C TYR A 133 27.43 2.99 0.51
N ILE A 134 27.22 3.06 -0.80
CA ILE A 134 27.07 4.34 -1.52
C ILE A 134 25.66 4.51 -2.05
N ILE A 135 25.17 3.56 -2.86
CA ILE A 135 23.91 3.73 -3.60
C ILE A 135 22.70 3.56 -2.69
N TRP A 136 22.66 2.46 -1.90
CA TRP A 136 21.49 2.11 -1.11
C TRP A 136 21.10 3.15 -0.06
N PRO A 137 22.03 3.73 0.73
CA PRO A 137 21.69 4.77 1.70
C PRO A 137 21.07 6.03 1.05
N GLN A 138 21.58 6.42 -0.11
CA GLN A 138 21.05 7.57 -0.86
C GLN A 138 19.68 7.24 -1.49
N ALA A 139 19.56 6.05 -2.08
CA ALA A 139 18.32 5.59 -2.67
C ALA A 139 17.19 5.49 -1.63
N LEU A 140 17.45 4.95 -0.44
CA LEU A 140 16.48 4.88 0.65
C LEU A 140 15.91 6.26 1.00
N LYS A 141 16.73 7.28 1.14
CA LYS A 141 16.26 8.64 1.41
C LYS A 141 15.28 9.10 0.33
N ARG A 142 15.62 8.91 -0.95
CA ARG A 142 14.78 9.32 -2.08
C ARG A 142 13.49 8.50 -2.22
N MET A 143 13.43 7.29 -1.67
CA MET A 143 12.23 6.44 -1.70
C MET A 143 11.20 6.83 -0.64
N ILE A 144 11.60 7.43 0.48
CA ILE A 144 10.73 7.70 1.64
C ILE A 144 9.45 8.45 1.25
N PRO A 145 9.47 9.53 0.46
CA PRO A 145 8.25 10.22 0.04
C PRO A 145 7.27 9.31 -0.69
N ALA A 146 7.78 8.54 -1.64
CA ALA A 146 6.96 7.62 -2.43
C ALA A 146 6.41 6.44 -1.60
N LEU A 147 7.21 5.91 -0.66
CA LEU A 147 6.78 4.85 0.26
C LEU A 147 5.68 5.34 1.21
N GLY A 148 5.84 6.55 1.77
CA GLY A 148 4.83 7.15 2.62
C GLY A 148 3.53 7.44 1.86
N ASN A 149 3.62 7.94 0.63
CA ASN A 149 2.46 8.15 -0.22
C ASN A 149 1.76 6.81 -0.56
N GLN A 150 2.51 5.75 -0.84
CA GLN A 150 1.96 4.42 -1.09
C GLN A 150 1.19 3.88 0.13
N PHE A 151 1.68 4.13 1.35
CA PHE A 151 0.95 3.77 2.56
C PHE A 151 -0.41 4.49 2.63
N ILE A 152 -0.44 5.81 2.36
CA ILE A 152 -1.67 6.60 2.37
C ILE A 152 -2.65 6.15 1.27
N ILE A 153 -2.15 5.77 0.09
CA ILE A 153 -2.96 5.19 -0.98
C ILE A 153 -3.58 3.88 -0.52
N SER A 154 -2.78 2.95 -0.01
CA SER A 154 -3.25 1.65 0.47
C SER A 154 -4.30 1.77 1.59
N LEU A 155 -4.15 2.78 2.48
CA LEU A 155 -5.13 3.07 3.52
C LEU A 155 -6.50 3.43 2.91
N LYS A 156 -6.53 4.25 1.88
CA LYS A 156 -7.79 4.63 1.20
C LYS A 156 -8.36 3.49 0.36
N ASP A 157 -7.52 2.66 -0.21
CA ASP A 157 -7.91 1.51 -1.02
C ASP A 157 -8.67 0.46 -0.22
N THR A 158 -8.51 0.43 1.12
CA THR A 158 -9.31 -0.47 1.98
C THR A 158 -10.81 -0.26 1.81
N SER A 159 -11.26 0.94 1.44
CA SER A 159 -12.68 1.24 1.15
C SER A 159 -13.28 0.36 0.05
N LEU A 160 -12.45 -0.08 -0.91
CA LEU A 160 -12.89 -0.98 -1.98
C LEU A 160 -13.28 -2.36 -1.47
N PHE A 161 -12.82 -2.76 -0.29
CA PHE A 161 -13.13 -4.06 0.30
C PHE A 161 -14.53 -4.12 0.94
N SER A 162 -15.22 -2.98 1.01
CA SER A 162 -16.64 -2.94 1.34
C SER A 162 -17.49 -3.82 0.41
N VAL A 163 -17.01 -4.08 -0.82
CA VAL A 163 -17.69 -4.93 -1.81
C VAL A 163 -17.77 -6.40 -1.39
N ILE A 164 -16.81 -6.87 -0.60
CA ILE A 164 -16.82 -8.22 -0.01
C ILE A 164 -17.24 -8.19 1.47
N ALA A 165 -17.96 -7.15 1.87
CA ALA A 165 -18.51 -6.96 3.21
C ALA A 165 -17.45 -6.96 4.33
N VAL A 166 -16.26 -6.41 4.06
CA VAL A 166 -15.28 -6.09 5.11
C VAL A 166 -15.79 -4.90 5.90
N GLY A 167 -15.88 -5.02 7.22
CA GLY A 167 -16.45 -4.01 8.12
C GLY A 167 -15.51 -2.81 8.37
N GLU A 168 -14.89 -2.28 7.32
CA GLU A 168 -14.06 -1.08 7.34
C GLU A 168 -14.93 0.20 7.35
N VAL A 169 -14.32 1.37 7.37
CA VAL A 169 -15.02 2.66 7.56
C VAL A 169 -16.18 2.86 6.58
N LEU A 170 -15.96 2.63 5.27
CA LEU A 170 -17.01 2.82 4.27
C LEU A 170 -18.16 1.81 4.44
N TYR A 171 -17.84 0.54 4.70
CA TYR A 171 -18.87 -0.48 4.91
C TYR A 171 -19.74 -0.16 6.12
N GLN A 172 -19.16 0.20 7.25
CA GLN A 172 -19.88 0.54 8.47
C GLN A 172 -20.81 1.73 8.27
N GLY A 173 -20.34 2.79 7.64
CA GLY A 173 -21.17 3.96 7.35
C GLY A 173 -22.30 3.66 6.35
N ARG A 174 -22.04 2.82 5.34
CA ARG A 174 -23.07 2.34 4.40
C ARG A 174 -24.16 1.51 5.09
N GLN A 175 -23.76 0.63 6.02
CA GLN A 175 -24.73 -0.17 6.80
C GLN A 175 -25.62 0.74 7.62
N TYR A 176 -25.05 1.73 8.31
CA TYR A 176 -25.83 2.73 9.04
C TYR A 176 -26.79 3.49 8.12
N ALA A 177 -26.29 3.99 6.99
CA ALA A 177 -27.12 4.72 6.01
C ALA A 177 -28.29 3.87 5.49
N SER A 178 -28.06 2.58 5.22
CA SER A 178 -29.08 1.67 4.73
C SER A 178 -30.16 1.36 5.77
N THR A 179 -29.81 1.30 7.06
CA THR A 179 -30.77 1.02 8.14
C THR A 179 -31.60 2.23 8.54
N THR A 180 -31.04 3.43 8.39
CA THR A 180 -31.70 4.70 8.76
C THR A 180 -32.35 5.41 7.58
N PHE A 181 -32.11 4.93 6.35
CA PHE A 181 -32.55 5.57 5.09
C PHE A 181 -32.08 7.02 4.96
N THR A 182 -30.95 7.35 5.60
CA THR A 182 -30.29 8.65 5.52
C THR A 182 -28.94 8.47 4.85
N TYR A 183 -28.59 9.35 3.89
CA TYR A 183 -27.37 9.15 3.09
C TYR A 183 -26.36 10.29 3.24
N PHE A 184 -26.84 11.53 3.28
CA PHE A 184 -25.93 12.68 3.31
C PHE A 184 -25.02 12.69 4.53
N GLU A 185 -25.60 12.60 5.72
CA GLU A 185 -24.86 12.71 6.99
C GLU A 185 -23.85 11.54 7.16
N PRO A 186 -24.23 10.25 6.97
CA PRO A 186 -23.26 9.16 7.07
C PRO A 186 -22.14 9.25 6.05
N PHE A 187 -22.43 9.56 4.78
CA PHE A 187 -21.38 9.65 3.75
C PHE A 187 -20.46 10.86 3.98
N PHE A 188 -21.00 11.99 4.44
CA PHE A 188 -20.18 13.13 4.86
C PHE A 188 -19.24 12.74 6.00
N MET A 189 -19.75 12.03 7.02
CA MET A 189 -18.95 11.60 8.17
C MET A 189 -17.92 10.54 7.79
N ILE A 190 -18.20 9.65 6.84
CA ILE A 190 -17.20 8.74 6.26
C ILE A 190 -16.03 9.54 5.66
N ALA A 191 -16.32 10.57 4.85
CA ALA A 191 -15.28 11.43 4.26
C ALA A 191 -14.47 12.14 5.35
N VAL A 192 -15.13 12.68 6.37
CA VAL A 192 -14.47 13.32 7.53
C VAL A 192 -13.56 12.31 8.26
N MET A 193 -14.01 11.08 8.48
CA MET A 193 -13.19 10.04 9.13
C MET A 193 -11.95 9.69 8.34
N TYR A 194 -12.03 9.55 7.02
CA TYR A 194 -10.85 9.36 6.18
C TYR A 194 -9.90 10.56 6.27
N LEU A 195 -10.40 11.80 6.30
CA LEU A 195 -9.57 12.99 6.49
C LEU A 195 -8.86 13.00 7.86
N ILE A 196 -9.57 12.62 8.93
CA ILE A 196 -9.00 12.53 10.28
C ILE A 196 -7.80 11.57 10.34
N ILE A 197 -7.82 10.49 9.54
CA ILE A 197 -6.73 9.52 9.51
C ILE A 197 -5.64 9.96 8.53
N THR A 198 -6.01 10.42 7.33
CA THR A 198 -5.05 10.70 6.26
C THR A 198 -4.31 12.02 6.44
N ILE A 199 -4.96 13.08 6.99
CA ILE A 199 -4.28 14.37 7.20
C ILE A 199 -3.09 14.24 8.16
N PRO A 200 -3.22 13.62 9.37
CA PRO A 200 -2.06 13.39 10.22
C PRO A 200 -0.96 12.57 9.55
N ALA A 201 -1.33 11.51 8.81
CA ALA A 201 -0.37 10.70 8.07
C ALA A 201 0.41 11.53 7.03
N MET A 202 -0.28 12.39 6.26
CA MET A 202 0.35 13.31 5.32
C MET A 202 1.25 14.34 6.01
N LEU A 203 0.83 14.88 7.17
CA LEU A 203 1.64 15.85 7.92
C LEU A 203 2.91 15.21 8.48
N ILE A 204 2.82 13.99 9.00
CA ILE A 204 3.97 13.21 9.46
C ILE A 204 4.93 12.95 8.30
N LEU A 205 4.41 12.53 7.14
CA LEU A 205 5.21 12.30 5.95
C LEU A 205 5.98 13.57 5.53
N ARG A 206 5.30 14.71 5.41
CA ARG A 206 5.93 16.01 5.10
C ARG A 206 6.99 16.42 6.12
N TYR A 207 6.77 16.12 7.40
CA TYR A 207 7.76 16.38 8.43
C TYR A 207 9.04 15.53 8.23
N ILE A 208 8.86 14.24 7.91
CA ILE A 208 9.98 13.32 7.63
C ILE A 208 10.74 13.78 6.37
N GLU A 209 10.03 14.15 5.29
CA GLU A 209 10.62 14.66 4.05
C GLU A 209 11.51 15.87 4.31
N ARG A 210 11.01 16.87 5.05
CA ARG A 210 11.79 18.07 5.42
C ARG A 210 13.02 17.75 6.27
N ARG A 211 12.99 16.73 7.11
CA ARG A 211 14.13 16.31 7.93
C ARG A 211 15.19 15.58 7.15
N LEU A 212 14.83 14.97 6.04
CA LEU A 212 15.71 14.18 5.18
C LEU A 212 16.28 15.01 4.00
N ASP A 213 15.85 16.26 3.84
CA ASP A 213 16.18 17.13 2.70
C ASP A 213 15.89 16.44 1.35
N VAL A 214 14.67 15.89 1.21
CA VAL A 214 14.16 15.20 0.01
C VAL A 214 12.75 15.71 -0.36
#